data_fc48c772ebeed956a8e5d11ff226be1a
#
_entry.id   fc48c772ebeed956a8e5d11ff226be1a
#
_cell.length_a   1.000
_cell.length_b   1.000
_cell.length_c   1.000
_cell.angle_alpha   90.00
_cell.angle_beta   90.00
_cell.angle_gamma   90.00
#
_symmetry.space_group_name_H-M   'P 1'
#
loop_
_entity.id
_entity.type
_entity.pdbx_description
1 polymer ?
#
loop_
_entity_poly.entity_id
_entity_poly.type
_entity_poly.pdbx_seq_one_letter_code
_entity_poly.pdbx_strand_id
1 'polypeptide(L)'
;MDTYPKIRYFVDLHSYAGDVLYSWGSDENQSKYPYMNFMNSTYNSVRGILTDTPGTGKGYGEYTPTSEFTVNKAVGDRMGSAMSAVAQRTYSVTPAADLYPTSGASDDYSYSRHFANSALNLVHGYTVEFGFGNSASSCPFYPTVSQYNTNLKESAAGFMELLLAAVANGLGDAVTC
;
A
#
# COMPACT_ATOMS: atom_id res chain seq x y z
N MET A 1 -16.85 -1.42 2.47
CA MET A 1 -16.47 -0.47 1.41
C MET A 1 -17.60 -0.26 0.41
N ASP A 2 -18.19 -1.31 -0.16
CA ASP A 2 -19.23 -1.17 -1.19
C ASP A 2 -20.48 -0.39 -0.75
N THR A 3 -20.84 -0.53 0.51
CA THR A 3 -21.94 0.25 1.13
C THR A 3 -21.62 1.75 1.28
N TYR A 4 -20.34 2.11 1.23
CA TYR A 4 -19.86 3.47 1.44
C TYR A 4 -19.03 3.96 0.24
N PRO A 5 -19.66 4.39 -0.85
CA PRO A 5 -18.98 4.71 -2.12
C PRO A 5 -18.07 5.95 -2.05
N LYS A 6 -18.07 6.67 -0.93
CA LYS A 6 -17.20 7.84 -0.72
C LYS A 6 -15.85 7.51 -0.11
N ILE A 7 -15.60 6.27 0.30
CA ILE A 7 -14.26 5.84 0.76
C ILE A 7 -13.31 5.86 -0.43
N ARG A 8 -12.22 6.61 -0.33
CA ARG A 8 -11.18 6.72 -1.37
C ARG A 8 -9.82 6.24 -0.92
N TYR A 9 -9.59 6.21 0.37
CA TYR A 9 -8.33 5.76 0.96
C TYR A 9 -8.64 4.75 2.06
N PHE A 10 -7.79 3.75 2.15
CA PHE A 10 -7.83 2.71 3.18
C PHE A 10 -6.42 2.51 3.71
N VAL A 11 -6.27 2.41 5.02
CA VAL A 11 -5.00 2.08 5.66
C VAL A 11 -5.21 0.95 6.64
N ASP A 12 -4.41 -0.09 6.49
CA ASP A 12 -4.23 -1.13 7.48
C ASP A 12 -2.97 -0.82 8.29
N LEU A 13 -3.11 -0.75 9.61
CA LEU A 13 -2.02 -0.35 10.49
C LEU A 13 -1.43 -1.56 11.19
N HIS A 14 -0.22 -1.88 10.81
CA HIS A 14 0.56 -3.01 11.30
C HIS A 14 1.82 -2.54 12.03
N SER A 15 2.54 -3.47 12.61
CA SER A 15 3.91 -3.35 13.13
C SER A 15 4.63 -4.68 12.93
N TYR A 16 5.92 -4.75 12.78
CA TYR A 16 6.87 -3.63 12.69
C TYR A 16 7.83 -3.88 11.54
N ALA A 17 8.02 -2.95 10.65
CA ALA A 17 9.08 -3.05 9.65
C ALA A 17 9.65 -1.68 9.25
N GLY A 18 8.95 -0.60 9.57
CA GLY A 18 9.29 0.74 9.12
C GLY A 18 8.99 0.92 7.64
N ASP A 19 7.81 0.46 7.21
CA ASP A 19 7.41 0.49 5.80
C ASP A 19 6.04 1.16 5.62
N VAL A 20 5.88 1.80 4.46
CA VAL A 20 4.59 2.21 3.91
C VAL A 20 4.41 1.46 2.59
N LEU A 21 3.49 0.53 2.60
CA LEU A 21 3.25 -0.40 1.50
C LEU A 21 1.97 0.01 0.76
N TYR A 22 1.98 -0.15 -0.57
CA TYR A 22 0.80 0.06 -1.42
C TYR A 22 0.63 -1.09 -2.40
N SER A 23 -0.57 -1.24 -2.99
CA SER A 23 -0.86 -2.34 -3.91
C SER A 23 0.01 -2.28 -5.19
N TRP A 24 0.46 -3.40 -5.75
CA TRP A 24 -0.02 -4.73 -5.40
C TRP A 24 0.90 -5.43 -4.40
N GLY A 25 0.29 -6.24 -3.56
CA GLY A 25 1.00 -7.12 -2.62
C GLY A 25 1.09 -8.56 -3.09
N SER A 26 0.28 -8.97 -4.08
CA SER A 26 0.30 -10.34 -4.59
C SER A 26 1.39 -10.60 -5.61
N ASP A 27 1.87 -9.57 -6.31
CA ASP A 27 2.86 -9.68 -7.39
C ASP A 27 3.54 -8.34 -7.68
N GLU A 28 4.65 -8.37 -8.43
CA GLU A 28 5.33 -7.15 -8.88
C GLU A 28 4.42 -6.27 -9.74
N ASN A 29 4.50 -4.98 -9.53
CA ASN A 29 3.73 -4.01 -10.31
C ASN A 29 4.41 -3.72 -11.65
N GLN A 30 3.60 -3.63 -12.70
CA GLN A 30 4.04 -3.15 -14.00
C GLN A 30 2.96 -2.26 -14.64
N SER A 31 3.31 -1.44 -15.63
CA SER A 31 2.39 -0.49 -16.27
C SER A 31 2.33 -0.62 -17.80
N LYS A 32 2.89 -1.69 -18.36
CA LYS A 32 3.04 -1.85 -19.81
C LYS A 32 2.04 -2.80 -20.45
N TYR A 33 1.55 -3.78 -19.72
CA TYR A 33 0.73 -4.86 -20.26
C TYR A 33 -0.63 -4.92 -19.54
N PRO A 34 -1.63 -4.12 -19.99
CA PRO A 34 -2.95 -4.05 -19.33
C PRO A 34 -3.69 -5.39 -19.27
N TYR A 35 -3.35 -6.33 -20.17
CA TYR A 35 -3.92 -7.67 -20.17
C TYR A 35 -3.35 -8.59 -19.07
N MET A 36 -2.22 -8.21 -18.46
CA MET A 36 -1.64 -8.91 -17.31
C MET A 36 -2.30 -8.38 -16.03
N ASN A 37 -3.45 -8.90 -15.72
CA ASN A 37 -4.19 -8.56 -14.52
C ASN A 37 -4.91 -9.78 -13.96
N PHE A 38 -5.21 -9.77 -12.68
CA PHE A 38 -5.80 -10.90 -11.95
C PHE A 38 -7.17 -11.37 -12.51
N MET A 39 -7.84 -10.57 -13.32
CA MET A 39 -9.08 -10.96 -13.99
C MET A 39 -8.84 -11.82 -15.24
N ASN A 40 -7.62 -11.88 -15.75
CA ASN A 40 -7.29 -12.67 -16.92
C ASN A 40 -6.90 -14.11 -16.52
N SER A 41 -7.80 -15.04 -16.71
CA SER A 41 -7.63 -16.45 -16.33
C SER A 41 -6.42 -17.14 -17.01
N THR A 42 -5.88 -16.58 -18.09
CA THR A 42 -4.65 -17.09 -18.75
C THR A 42 -3.46 -17.10 -17.80
N TYR A 43 -3.47 -16.20 -16.81
CA TYR A 43 -2.40 -16.06 -15.83
C TYR A 43 -2.66 -16.80 -14.51
N ASN A 44 -3.74 -17.57 -14.42
CA ASN A 44 -3.97 -18.43 -13.25
C ASN A 44 -2.82 -19.44 -13.14
N SER A 45 -2.17 -19.48 -11.98
CA SER A 45 -1.01 -20.35 -11.70
C SER A 45 0.32 -19.95 -12.37
N VAL A 46 0.40 -18.77 -13.01
CA VAL A 46 1.63 -18.28 -13.67
C VAL A 46 2.41 -17.33 -12.78
N ARG A 47 1.76 -16.70 -11.86
CA ARG A 47 2.30 -15.67 -10.95
C ARG A 47 2.72 -16.23 -9.60
N GLY A 48 3.34 -15.40 -8.81
CA GLY A 48 3.56 -15.66 -7.38
C GLY A 48 4.98 -15.56 -6.91
N ILE A 49 5.91 -15.02 -7.72
CA ILE A 49 7.27 -14.76 -7.25
C ILE A 49 7.80 -13.43 -7.77
N LEU A 50 8.57 -12.74 -6.92
CA LEU A 50 9.17 -11.42 -7.22
C LEU A 50 10.17 -11.44 -8.39
N THR A 51 10.73 -12.58 -8.72
CA THR A 51 11.71 -12.72 -9.79
C THR A 51 11.09 -12.99 -11.16
N ASP A 52 9.78 -13.04 -11.24
CA ASP A 52 9.10 -13.21 -12.51
C ASP A 52 9.37 -12.00 -13.43
N THR A 53 9.54 -12.28 -14.71
CA THR A 53 9.79 -11.24 -15.70
C THR A 53 8.54 -11.04 -16.55
N PRO A 54 7.86 -9.90 -16.45
CA PRO A 54 6.66 -9.62 -17.22
C PRO A 54 6.83 -9.87 -18.73
N GLY A 55 5.83 -10.51 -19.33
CA GLY A 55 5.82 -10.76 -20.79
C GLY A 55 6.62 -11.97 -21.26
N THR A 56 7.31 -12.70 -20.42
CA THR A 56 8.12 -13.86 -20.81
C THR A 56 7.39 -15.21 -20.70
N GLY A 57 6.15 -15.22 -20.24
CA GLY A 57 5.39 -16.45 -19.95
C GLY A 57 5.78 -17.12 -18.62
N LYS A 58 6.83 -16.63 -17.97
CA LYS A 58 7.20 -16.94 -16.59
C LYS A 58 7.14 -15.71 -15.70
N GLY A 59 6.90 -14.56 -16.29
CA GLY A 59 6.90 -13.30 -15.62
C GLY A 59 5.53 -12.69 -15.70
N TYR A 60 4.73 -12.85 -14.67
CA TYR A 60 3.50 -12.10 -14.48
C TYR A 60 3.81 -10.92 -13.56
N GLY A 61 3.63 -9.71 -14.06
CA GLY A 61 3.60 -8.53 -13.22
C GLY A 61 2.17 -8.02 -13.19
N GLU A 62 1.58 -7.79 -12.00
CA GLU A 62 0.22 -7.28 -11.88
C GLU A 62 0.15 -5.85 -12.44
N TYR A 63 -0.74 -5.65 -13.41
CA TYR A 63 -0.86 -4.37 -14.07
C TYR A 63 -1.45 -3.31 -13.14
N THR A 64 -0.77 -2.17 -13.09
CA THR A 64 -1.27 -0.94 -12.47
C THR A 64 -1.20 0.19 -13.49
N PRO A 65 -2.30 0.92 -13.78
CA PRO A 65 -2.23 2.11 -14.62
C PRO A 65 -1.18 3.10 -14.09
N THR A 66 -0.39 3.69 -14.97
CA THR A 66 0.69 4.62 -14.55
C THR A 66 0.18 5.78 -13.71
N SER A 67 -1.03 6.30 -14.01
CA SER A 67 -1.67 7.35 -13.22
C SER A 67 -1.90 6.91 -11.77
N GLU A 68 -2.44 5.70 -11.60
CA GLU A 68 -2.74 5.14 -10.29
C GLU A 68 -1.46 4.84 -9.48
N PHE A 69 -0.47 4.24 -10.15
CA PHE A 69 0.84 4.01 -9.56
C PHE A 69 1.47 5.31 -9.05
N THR A 70 1.37 6.38 -9.85
CA THR A 70 1.89 7.71 -9.48
C THR A 70 1.20 8.25 -8.23
N VAL A 71 -0.12 8.12 -8.13
CA VAL A 71 -0.88 8.57 -6.96
C VAL A 71 -0.52 7.72 -5.73
N ASN A 72 -0.53 6.38 -5.87
CA ASN A 72 -0.21 5.47 -4.77
C ASN A 72 1.17 5.78 -4.19
N LYS A 73 2.16 5.91 -5.08
CA LYS A 73 3.52 6.23 -4.67
C LYS A 73 3.64 7.62 -4.04
N ALA A 74 3.04 8.64 -4.63
CA ALA A 74 3.12 10.02 -4.10
C ALA A 74 2.50 10.15 -2.71
N VAL A 75 1.39 9.49 -2.45
CA VAL A 75 0.75 9.47 -1.13
C VAL A 75 1.63 8.69 -0.14
N GLY A 76 2.12 7.51 -0.53
CA GLY A 76 3.03 6.73 0.29
C GLY A 76 4.32 7.49 0.63
N ASP A 77 4.94 8.14 -0.35
CA ASP A 77 6.17 8.95 -0.16
C ASP A 77 5.95 10.09 0.86
N ARG A 78 4.80 10.74 0.85
CA ARG A 78 4.47 11.78 1.84
C ARG A 78 4.34 11.20 3.24
N MET A 79 3.61 10.10 3.39
CA MET A 79 3.47 9.39 4.66
C MET A 79 4.84 8.95 5.18
N GLY A 80 5.61 8.22 4.36
CA GLY A 80 6.92 7.70 4.72
C GLY A 80 7.93 8.79 5.08
N SER A 81 7.92 9.91 4.35
CA SER A 81 8.79 11.07 4.66
C SER A 81 8.49 11.67 6.02
N ALA A 82 7.21 11.90 6.34
CA ALA A 82 6.82 12.45 7.64
C ALA A 82 7.13 11.48 8.79
N MET A 83 6.85 10.20 8.61
CA MET A 83 7.17 9.16 9.58
C MET A 83 8.68 9.06 9.80
N SER A 84 9.48 9.11 8.72
CA SER A 84 10.94 9.08 8.78
C SER A 84 11.51 10.26 9.56
N ALA A 85 10.94 11.45 9.35
CA ALA A 85 11.38 12.66 10.06
C ALA A 85 11.15 12.57 11.58
N VAL A 86 10.06 11.94 12.01
CA VAL A 86 9.76 11.71 13.42
C VAL A 86 10.61 10.58 14.01
N ALA A 87 10.75 9.51 13.27
CA ALA A 87 11.48 8.31 13.67
C ALA A 87 13.01 8.56 13.76
N GLN A 88 13.52 9.56 13.03
CA GLN A 88 14.94 9.73 12.73
C GLN A 88 15.55 8.47 12.09
N ARG A 89 14.72 7.73 11.35
CA ARG A 89 15.04 6.50 10.61
C ARG A 89 14.20 6.49 9.34
N THR A 90 14.69 5.84 8.29
CA THR A 90 14.01 5.79 7.00
C THR A 90 12.88 4.77 7.02
N TYR A 91 11.67 5.20 6.68
CA TYR A 91 10.58 4.35 6.27
C TYR A 91 10.73 4.05 4.78
N SER A 92 10.69 2.77 4.40
CA SER A 92 10.62 2.37 3.00
C SER A 92 9.21 2.65 2.44
N VAL A 93 9.14 2.99 1.15
CA VAL A 93 7.86 3.21 0.47
C VAL A 93 7.88 2.40 -0.83
N THR A 94 7.22 1.26 -0.83
CA THR A 94 7.30 0.29 -1.93
C THR A 94 5.95 -0.40 -2.17
N PRO A 95 5.75 -1.03 -3.34
CA PRO A 95 4.69 -2.02 -3.48
C PRO A 95 4.78 -3.10 -2.39
N ALA A 96 3.64 -3.56 -1.89
CA ALA A 96 3.62 -4.52 -0.80
C ALA A 96 4.27 -5.87 -1.17
N ALA A 97 4.27 -6.23 -2.46
CA ALA A 97 4.96 -7.41 -2.96
C ALA A 97 6.48 -7.37 -2.75
N ASP A 98 7.09 -6.18 -2.65
CA ASP A 98 8.54 -6.03 -2.41
C ASP A 98 8.93 -6.45 -0.99
N LEU A 99 8.00 -6.42 -0.03
CA LEU A 99 8.22 -6.99 1.30
C LEU A 99 8.22 -8.52 1.22
N TYR A 100 7.16 -9.09 0.74
CA TYR A 100 7.00 -10.48 0.28
C TYR A 100 5.62 -10.63 -0.39
N PRO A 101 5.50 -11.51 -1.42
CA PRO A 101 4.21 -11.71 -2.08
C PRO A 101 3.15 -12.26 -1.12
N THR A 102 1.99 -11.60 -1.08
CA THR A 102 0.89 -11.95 -0.20
C THR A 102 -0.42 -11.93 -0.97
N SER A 103 -1.17 -13.03 -0.97
CA SER A 103 -2.50 -13.09 -1.57
C SER A 103 -3.58 -12.76 -0.54
N GLY A 104 -4.55 -11.94 -0.94
CA GLY A 104 -5.71 -11.63 -0.11
C GLY A 104 -5.45 -10.61 0.99
N ALA A 105 -4.44 -9.76 0.82
CA ALA A 105 -4.16 -8.65 1.72
C ALA A 105 -5.27 -7.59 1.66
N SER A 106 -5.46 -6.85 2.74
CA SER A 106 -6.55 -5.86 2.89
C SER A 106 -6.39 -4.65 1.96
N ASP A 107 -5.15 -4.22 1.73
CA ASP A 107 -4.80 -3.17 0.77
C ASP A 107 -5.12 -3.60 -0.67
N ASP A 108 -4.72 -4.80 -1.07
CA ASP A 108 -5.08 -5.38 -2.37
C ASP A 108 -6.58 -5.57 -2.53
N TYR A 109 -7.27 -6.06 -1.50
CA TYR A 109 -8.73 -6.17 -1.55
C TYR A 109 -9.39 -4.81 -1.77
N SER A 110 -8.95 -3.78 -1.05
CA SER A 110 -9.54 -2.45 -1.17
C SER A 110 -9.37 -1.87 -2.58
N TYR A 111 -8.23 -2.09 -3.19
CA TYR A 111 -7.84 -1.59 -4.51
C TYR A 111 -8.44 -2.43 -5.66
N SER A 112 -8.38 -3.76 -5.57
CA SER A 112 -8.78 -4.69 -6.63
C SER A 112 -10.27 -4.64 -6.97
N ARG A 113 -11.13 -4.26 -6.01
CA ARG A 113 -12.59 -4.20 -6.21
C ARG A 113 -13.00 -3.34 -7.40
N HIS A 114 -12.35 -2.20 -7.60
CA HIS A 114 -12.61 -1.32 -8.75
C HIS A 114 -12.21 -1.99 -10.08
N PHE A 115 -11.11 -2.71 -10.12
CA PHE A 115 -10.67 -3.41 -11.33
C PHE A 115 -11.57 -4.60 -11.66
N ALA A 116 -12.08 -5.28 -10.64
CA ALA A 116 -13.05 -6.36 -10.82
C ALA A 116 -14.44 -5.85 -11.26
N ASN A 117 -14.82 -4.67 -10.79
CA ASN A 117 -16.09 -4.03 -11.14
C ASN A 117 -15.93 -2.50 -11.14
N SER A 118 -15.79 -1.93 -12.33
CA SER A 118 -15.58 -0.48 -12.53
C SER A 118 -16.74 0.41 -12.05
N ALA A 119 -17.89 -0.17 -11.70
CA ALA A 119 -18.98 0.58 -11.06
C ALA A 119 -18.71 0.87 -9.57
N LEU A 120 -17.74 0.15 -8.96
CA LEU A 120 -17.29 0.43 -7.59
C LEU A 120 -16.26 1.55 -7.60
N ASN A 121 -16.22 2.34 -6.53
CA ASN A 121 -15.25 3.40 -6.37
C ASN A 121 -13.82 2.82 -6.26
N LEU A 122 -12.86 3.52 -6.85
CA LEU A 122 -11.44 3.26 -6.64
C LEU A 122 -11.07 3.64 -5.20
N VAL A 123 -10.38 2.72 -4.51
CA VAL A 123 -9.85 2.93 -3.16
C VAL A 123 -8.35 2.67 -3.17
N HIS A 124 -7.57 3.68 -2.85
CA HIS A 124 -6.13 3.53 -2.68
C HIS A 124 -5.85 2.86 -1.34
N GLY A 125 -5.32 1.64 -1.37
CA GLY A 125 -5.02 0.82 -0.21
C GLY A 125 -3.56 0.94 0.21
N TYR A 126 -3.33 1.04 1.51
CA TYR A 126 -1.99 1.06 2.10
C TYR A 126 -1.93 0.14 3.31
N THR A 127 -0.77 -0.48 3.50
CA THR A 127 -0.40 -1.12 4.76
C THR A 127 0.78 -0.34 5.34
N VAL A 128 0.66 0.08 6.59
CA VAL A 128 1.72 0.81 7.30
C VAL A 128 2.27 -0.07 8.39
N GLU A 129 3.52 -0.48 8.26
CA GLU A 129 4.29 -1.23 9.23
C GLU A 129 5.05 -0.23 10.14
N PHE A 130 4.36 0.30 11.17
CA PHE A 130 4.98 1.33 12.00
C PHE A 130 6.02 0.79 12.97
N GLY A 131 7.03 1.60 13.27
CA GLY A 131 8.10 1.26 14.19
C GLY A 131 9.14 0.31 13.60
N PHE A 132 10.19 0.05 14.36
CA PHE A 132 11.36 -0.71 13.90
C PHE A 132 11.71 -1.88 14.83
N GLY A 133 10.76 -2.29 15.65
CA GLY A 133 10.95 -3.37 16.60
C GLY A 133 11.84 -3.01 17.80
N ASN A 134 11.84 -3.86 18.80
CA ASN A 134 12.68 -3.76 19.98
C ASN A 134 13.70 -4.89 20.02
N SER A 135 14.90 -4.63 19.52
CA SER A 135 15.99 -5.60 19.45
C SER A 135 16.54 -6.02 20.82
N ALA A 136 16.21 -5.28 21.89
CA ALA A 136 16.61 -5.62 23.25
C ALA A 136 15.61 -6.57 23.94
N SER A 137 14.46 -6.84 23.32
CA SER A 137 13.43 -7.74 23.82
C SER A 137 13.48 -9.10 23.12
N SER A 138 13.13 -10.15 23.85
CA SER A 138 12.87 -11.48 23.24
C SER A 138 11.66 -11.48 22.32
N CYS A 139 10.77 -10.49 22.45
CA CYS A 139 9.66 -10.25 21.54
C CYS A 139 9.78 -8.83 20.96
N PRO A 140 10.20 -8.69 19.70
CA PRO A 140 10.42 -7.39 19.07
C PRO A 140 9.18 -6.51 19.00
N PHE A 141 7.99 -7.08 19.09
CA PHE A 141 6.71 -6.37 19.13
C PHE A 141 6.45 -5.62 20.43
N TYR A 142 7.21 -5.86 21.50
CA TYR A 142 7.07 -5.14 22.77
C TYR A 142 8.02 -3.94 22.82
N PRO A 143 7.55 -2.73 22.50
CA PRO A 143 8.38 -1.55 22.55
C PRO A 143 8.72 -1.16 23.99
N THR A 144 9.83 -0.47 24.19
CA THR A 144 10.04 0.32 25.40
C THR A 144 9.04 1.48 25.46
N VAL A 145 8.84 2.10 26.62
CA VAL A 145 7.98 3.29 26.75
C VAL A 145 8.42 4.42 25.80
N SER A 146 9.73 4.60 25.62
CA SER A 146 10.27 5.60 24.69
C SER A 146 9.90 5.26 23.24
N GLN A 147 10.11 4.04 22.82
CA GLN A 147 9.74 3.56 21.48
C GLN A 147 8.23 3.68 21.23
N TYR A 148 7.41 3.29 22.20
CA TYR A 148 5.96 3.43 22.12
C TYR A 148 5.53 4.87 21.87
N ASN A 149 6.08 5.82 22.64
CA ASN A 149 5.78 7.23 22.47
C ASN A 149 6.25 7.77 21.10
N THR A 150 7.36 7.27 20.58
CA THR A 150 7.84 7.62 19.24
C THR A 150 6.94 7.04 18.18
N ASN A 151 6.58 5.75 18.28
CA ASN A 151 5.70 5.06 17.34
C ASN A 151 4.33 5.76 17.20
N LEU A 152 3.77 6.25 18.31
CA LEU A 152 2.52 7.05 18.26
C LEU A 152 2.69 8.33 17.43
N LYS A 153 3.81 9.02 17.57
CA LYS A 153 4.10 10.25 16.81
C LYS A 153 4.38 9.96 15.34
N GLU A 154 5.09 8.87 15.04
CA GLU A 154 5.35 8.39 13.69
C GLU A 154 4.02 8.13 12.95
N SER A 155 3.15 7.31 13.56
CA SER A 155 1.85 6.98 13.00
C SER A 155 0.97 8.23 12.81
N ALA A 156 0.96 9.14 13.80
CA ALA A 156 0.21 10.40 13.69
C ALA A 156 0.72 11.27 12.53
N ALA A 157 2.05 11.38 12.35
CA ALA A 157 2.64 12.13 11.25
C ALA A 157 2.26 11.53 9.89
N GLY A 158 2.31 10.20 9.76
CA GLY A 158 1.89 9.49 8.56
C GLY A 158 0.42 9.76 8.22
N PHE A 159 -0.48 9.65 9.19
CA PHE A 159 -1.90 9.93 8.98
C PHE A 159 -2.19 11.40 8.64
N MET A 160 -1.48 12.35 9.25
CA MET A 160 -1.62 13.75 8.89
C MET A 160 -1.26 14.01 7.41
N GLU A 161 -0.15 13.42 6.94
CA GLU A 161 0.26 13.55 5.55
C GLU A 161 -0.68 12.79 4.60
N LEU A 162 -1.23 11.64 5.00
CA LEU A 162 -2.28 10.97 4.23
C LEU A 162 -3.48 11.88 4.00
N LEU A 163 -3.97 12.55 5.06
CA LEU A 163 -5.12 13.45 4.94
C LEU A 163 -4.81 14.65 4.03
N LEU A 164 -3.60 15.23 4.16
CA LEU A 164 -3.16 16.33 3.29
C LEU A 164 -2.99 15.86 1.83
N ALA A 165 -2.47 14.66 1.62
CA ALA A 165 -2.33 14.06 0.29
C ALA A 165 -3.70 13.77 -0.33
N ALA A 166 -4.63 13.24 0.46
CA ALA A 166 -6.00 12.99 0.01
C ALA A 166 -6.69 14.27 -0.46
N VAL A 167 -6.52 15.38 0.26
CA VAL A 167 -7.03 16.68 -0.18
C VAL A 167 -6.35 17.15 -1.48
N ALA A 168 -5.03 16.97 -1.59
CA ALA A 168 -4.26 17.43 -2.76
C ALA A 168 -4.57 16.61 -4.02
N ASN A 169 -4.81 15.30 -3.89
CA ASN A 169 -5.12 14.39 -5.00
C ASN A 169 -6.63 14.32 -5.32
N GLY A 170 -7.46 14.94 -4.50
CA GLY A 170 -8.91 14.90 -4.61
C GLY A 170 -9.52 13.70 -3.85
N LEU A 171 -10.68 13.96 -3.30
CA LEU A 171 -11.48 12.94 -2.58
C LEU A 171 -12.52 12.28 -3.49
N GLY A 172 -12.38 12.43 -4.80
CA GLY A 172 -13.41 12.12 -5.78
C GLY A 172 -14.35 13.30 -6.01
N ASP A 173 -15.53 13.02 -6.53
CA ASP A 173 -16.52 14.07 -6.84
C ASP A 173 -16.71 15.03 -5.67
N ALA A 174 -16.75 16.31 -5.99
CA ALA A 174 -16.97 17.36 -4.99
C ALA A 174 -18.17 17.02 -4.11
N VAL A 175 -17.94 16.94 -2.82
CA VAL A 175 -19.04 16.85 -1.86
C VAL A 175 -19.75 18.18 -1.90
N THR A 176 -20.82 18.29 -2.68
CA THR A 176 -21.76 19.40 -2.55
C THR A 176 -22.44 19.23 -1.19
N CYS A 177 -22.08 20.08 -0.26
CA CYS A 177 -22.82 20.21 1.01
C CYS A 177 -24.22 20.76 0.75
#